data_2659208803dc0117d177ed09e1e120da
#
_entry.id   2659208803dc0117d177ed09e1e120da
#
_cell.length_a   1.000
_cell.length_b   1.000
_cell.length_c   1.000
_cell.angle_alpha   90.00
_cell.angle_beta   90.00
_cell.angle_gamma   90.00
#
_symmetry.space_group_name_H-M   'P 1'
#
loop_
_entity.id
_entity.type
_entity.pdbx_description
1 polymer ?
#
loop_
_entity_poly.entity_id
_entity_poly.type
_entity_poly.pdbx_seq_one_letter_code
_entity_poly.pdbx_strand_id
1 'polypeptide(L)'
;MKIYNTMSKKKEEFIPLEEGKVRMYVCGPTVYNFIHIGNARPMIVFDTVRRYFEYKGYDVNYVSNFTDVDDKIIAKANEEGVTAEEISQRYIEECKKDMAGMNVKPATKNPLATQEIEGM
;
A
#
# COMPACT_ATOMS: atom_id res chain seq x y z
N MET A 1 -13.54 17.08 9.41
CA MET A 1 -13.60 15.61 9.29
C MET A 1 -12.95 14.97 10.49
N LYS A 2 -13.58 13.96 11.09
CA LYS A 2 -13.05 13.28 12.29
C LYS A 2 -12.56 11.89 11.93
N ILE A 3 -11.38 11.55 12.43
CA ILE A 3 -10.75 10.25 12.25
C ILE A 3 -10.46 9.63 13.62
N TYR A 4 -10.65 8.32 13.75
CA TYR A 4 -10.25 7.61 14.96
C TYR A 4 -8.73 7.52 15.04
N ASN A 5 -8.19 8.05 16.14
CA ASN A 5 -6.76 8.00 16.42
C ASN A 5 -6.48 6.89 17.43
N THR A 6 -5.70 5.89 17.02
CA THR A 6 -5.34 4.75 17.86
C THR A 6 -4.52 5.18 19.10
N MET A 7 -3.70 6.22 18.98
CA MET A 7 -2.88 6.72 20.08
C MET A 7 -3.73 7.29 21.20
N SER A 8 -4.69 8.15 20.86
CA SER A 8 -5.60 8.79 21.83
C SER A 8 -6.84 7.96 22.15
N LYS A 9 -7.10 6.88 21.36
CA LYS A 9 -8.26 5.99 21.46
C LYS A 9 -9.62 6.70 21.33
N LYS A 10 -9.67 7.78 20.54
CA LYS A 10 -10.90 8.55 20.29
C LYS A 10 -10.93 9.11 18.88
N LYS A 11 -12.13 9.52 18.43
CA LYS A 11 -12.29 10.27 17.20
C LYS A 11 -11.88 11.73 17.43
N GLU A 12 -10.94 12.19 16.62
CA GLU A 12 -10.41 13.55 16.67
C GLU A 12 -10.62 14.25 15.33
N GLU A 13 -10.65 15.57 15.36
CA GLU A 13 -10.64 16.38 14.15
C GLU A 13 -9.32 16.15 13.40
N PHE A 14 -9.41 15.88 12.11
CA PHE A 14 -8.22 15.75 11.27
C PHE A 14 -7.58 17.13 11.05
N ILE A 15 -6.33 17.27 11.46
CA ILE A 15 -5.53 18.48 11.24
C ILE A 15 -4.30 18.06 10.45
N PRO A 16 -4.14 18.52 9.18
CA PRO A 16 -2.97 18.17 8.39
C PRO A 16 -1.71 18.84 8.97
N LEU A 17 -0.55 18.18 8.80
CA LEU A 17 0.75 18.73 9.19
C LEU A 17 1.12 19.97 8.38
N GLU A 18 0.65 20.05 7.15
CA GLU A 18 0.84 21.14 6.22
C GLU A 18 -0.51 21.50 5.60
N GLU A 19 -0.85 22.79 5.63
CA GLU A 19 -2.14 23.25 5.12
C GLU A 19 -2.38 22.82 3.66
N GLY A 20 -3.57 22.28 3.40
CA GLY A 20 -3.97 21.83 2.07
C GLY A 20 -3.34 20.51 1.60
N LYS A 21 -2.47 19.89 2.39
CA LYS A 21 -1.77 18.65 2.03
C LYS A 21 -2.07 17.51 2.99
N VAL A 22 -2.25 16.32 2.44
CA VAL A 22 -2.41 15.07 3.19
C VAL A 22 -1.32 14.10 2.78
N ARG A 23 -0.60 13.59 3.76
CA ARG A 23 0.40 12.54 3.57
C ARG A 23 -0.13 11.25 4.20
N MET A 24 -0.32 10.24 3.35
CA MET A 24 -0.85 8.94 3.77
C MET A 24 0.17 7.85 3.49
N TYR A 25 0.40 7.01 4.48
CA TYR A 25 1.11 5.75 4.29
C TYR A 25 0.21 4.59 4.69
N VAL A 26 0.08 3.62 3.80
CA VAL A 26 -0.66 2.38 4.04
C VAL A 26 0.24 1.20 3.69
N CYS A 27 0.47 0.33 4.66
CA CYS A 27 1.26 -0.87 4.45
C CYS A 27 0.64 -1.73 3.34
N GLY A 28 1.45 -2.07 2.34
CA GLY A 28 1.05 -2.92 1.22
C GLY A 28 1.27 -4.41 1.49
N PRO A 29 0.96 -5.25 0.51
CA PRO A 29 1.06 -6.70 0.65
C PRO A 29 2.50 -7.21 0.54
N THR A 30 2.74 -8.40 1.10
CA THR A 30 3.89 -9.23 0.78
C THR A 30 3.63 -9.93 -0.55
N VAL A 31 4.54 -9.77 -1.51
CA VAL A 31 4.32 -10.16 -2.91
C VAL A 31 4.87 -11.55 -3.23
N TYR A 32 4.32 -12.56 -2.60
CA TYR A 32 4.68 -13.96 -2.82
C TYR A 32 3.61 -14.77 -3.55
N ASN A 33 2.41 -14.22 -3.71
CA ASN A 33 1.26 -14.86 -4.36
C ASN A 33 0.24 -13.81 -4.81
N PHE A 34 -0.80 -14.24 -5.51
CA PHE A 34 -1.95 -13.39 -5.79
C PHE A 34 -2.54 -12.82 -4.51
N ILE A 35 -3.08 -11.60 -4.60
CA ILE A 35 -3.76 -11.00 -3.46
C ILE A 35 -5.06 -11.75 -3.14
N HIS A 36 -5.36 -11.83 -1.86
CA HIS A 36 -6.63 -12.33 -1.36
C HIS A 36 -7.59 -11.17 -1.14
N ILE A 37 -8.90 -11.43 -1.11
CA ILE A 37 -9.91 -10.39 -0.85
C ILE A 37 -9.66 -9.61 0.47
N GLY A 38 -9.03 -10.25 1.45
CA GLY A 38 -8.58 -9.60 2.68
C GLY A 38 -7.53 -8.50 2.44
N ASN A 39 -6.67 -8.68 1.44
CA ASN A 39 -5.70 -7.65 1.03
C ASN A 39 -6.38 -6.54 0.20
N ALA A 40 -7.38 -6.89 -0.60
CA ALA A 40 -8.14 -5.94 -1.40
C ALA A 40 -8.94 -4.95 -0.54
N ARG A 41 -9.45 -5.39 0.60
CA ARG A 41 -10.26 -4.56 1.50
C ARG A 41 -9.55 -3.25 1.92
N PRO A 42 -8.36 -3.25 2.54
CA PRO A 42 -7.67 -2.01 2.87
C PRO A 42 -7.33 -1.18 1.63
N MET A 43 -7.00 -1.80 0.49
CA MET A 43 -6.72 -1.09 -0.74
C MET A 43 -7.92 -0.25 -1.19
N ILE A 44 -9.12 -0.84 -1.20
CA ILE A 44 -10.36 -0.15 -1.58
C ILE A 44 -10.75 0.92 -0.54
N VAL A 45 -10.64 0.60 0.75
CA VAL A 45 -10.99 1.53 1.83
C VAL A 45 -10.11 2.78 1.78
N PHE A 46 -8.81 2.60 1.68
CA PHE A 46 -7.88 3.74 1.67
C PHE A 46 -7.85 4.49 0.34
N ASP A 47 -8.17 3.84 -0.78
CA ASP A 47 -8.45 4.53 -2.03
C ASP A 47 -9.67 5.45 -1.89
N THR A 48 -10.73 4.98 -1.25
CA THR A 48 -11.93 5.79 -0.96
C THR A 48 -11.58 6.98 -0.06
N VAL A 49 -10.80 6.76 0.99
CA VAL A 49 -10.34 7.84 1.89
C VAL A 49 -9.50 8.87 1.12
N ARG A 50 -8.56 8.40 0.29
CA ARG A 50 -7.75 9.25 -0.58
C ARG A 50 -8.60 10.12 -1.49
N ARG A 51 -9.54 9.50 -2.22
CA ARG A 51 -10.45 10.22 -3.13
C ARG A 51 -11.33 11.24 -2.39
N TYR A 52 -11.75 10.91 -1.18
CA TYR A 52 -12.50 11.85 -0.35
C TYR A 52 -11.67 13.08 0.02
N PHE A 53 -10.41 12.91 0.42
CA PHE A 53 -9.52 14.04 0.68
C PHE A 53 -9.29 14.88 -0.58
N GLU A 54 -9.06 14.25 -1.73
CA GLU A 54 -8.93 14.94 -3.01
C GLU A 54 -10.21 15.72 -3.37
N TYR A 55 -11.38 15.12 -3.16
CA TYR A 55 -12.68 15.79 -3.33
C TYR A 55 -12.84 17.01 -2.42
N LYS A 56 -12.30 16.95 -1.20
CA LYS A 56 -12.28 18.07 -0.26
C LYS A 56 -11.24 19.15 -0.59
N GLY A 57 -10.49 18.98 -1.65
CA GLY A 57 -9.52 19.96 -2.15
C GLY A 57 -8.10 19.79 -1.62
N TYR A 58 -7.79 18.70 -0.92
CA TYR A 58 -6.44 18.41 -0.46
C TYR A 58 -5.57 17.85 -1.59
N ASP A 59 -4.29 18.23 -1.59
CA ASP A 59 -3.24 17.55 -2.33
C ASP A 59 -2.79 16.33 -1.54
N VAL A 60 -3.06 15.13 -2.06
CA VAL A 60 -2.83 13.86 -1.35
C VAL A 60 -1.61 13.15 -1.89
N ASN A 61 -0.59 12.98 -1.04
CA ASN A 61 0.54 12.08 -1.28
C ASN A 61 0.25 10.74 -0.62
N TYR A 62 -0.13 9.75 -1.43
CA TYR A 62 -0.47 8.41 -0.98
C TYR A 62 0.65 7.43 -1.30
N VAL A 63 1.26 6.87 -0.27
CA VAL A 63 2.37 5.92 -0.36
C VAL A 63 1.93 4.56 0.16
N SER A 64 2.15 3.53 -0.62
CA SER A 64 1.92 2.14 -0.22
C SER A 64 3.08 1.29 -0.72
N ASN A 65 3.76 0.59 0.19
CA ASN A 65 4.91 -0.23 -0.16
C ASN A 65 4.50 -1.58 -0.75
N PHE A 66 5.46 -2.24 -1.39
CA PHE A 66 5.44 -3.70 -1.58
C PHE A 66 6.54 -4.32 -0.73
N THR A 67 6.18 -5.34 0.06
CA THR A 67 7.16 -6.14 0.78
C THR A 67 7.66 -7.24 -0.14
N ASP A 68 8.81 -6.99 -0.75
CA ASP A 68 9.45 -7.82 -1.76
C ASP A 68 10.58 -8.69 -1.20
N VAL A 69 10.70 -8.75 0.14
CA VAL A 69 11.59 -9.64 0.88
C VAL A 69 10.86 -10.22 2.09
N ASP A 70 10.75 -11.54 2.13
CA ASP A 70 10.06 -12.28 3.20
C ASP A 70 10.36 -13.77 3.03
N ASP A 71 10.32 -14.55 4.12
CA ASP A 71 10.54 -16.00 4.09
C ASP A 71 9.56 -16.72 3.13
N LYS A 72 8.33 -16.20 2.99
CA LYS A 72 7.33 -16.74 2.07
C LYS A 72 7.74 -16.58 0.61
N ILE A 73 8.39 -15.47 0.26
CA ILE A 73 8.92 -15.23 -1.09
C ILE A 73 10.06 -16.22 -1.37
N ILE A 74 10.97 -16.40 -0.41
CA ILE A 74 12.10 -17.34 -0.52
C ILE A 74 11.58 -18.78 -0.67
N ALA A 75 10.63 -19.17 0.16
CA ALA A 75 10.03 -20.52 0.08
C ALA A 75 9.37 -20.76 -1.28
N LYS A 76 8.62 -19.81 -1.79
CA LYS A 76 7.97 -19.88 -3.10
C LYS A 76 8.98 -19.96 -4.24
N ALA A 77 10.04 -19.18 -4.18
CA ALA A 77 11.14 -19.20 -5.15
C ALA A 77 11.83 -20.57 -5.19
N ASN A 78 12.11 -21.14 -4.03
CA ASN A 78 12.69 -22.48 -3.93
C ASN A 78 11.78 -23.58 -4.49
N GLU A 79 10.47 -23.49 -4.19
CA GLU A 79 9.47 -24.41 -4.71
C GLU A 79 9.38 -24.39 -6.25
N GLU A 80 9.43 -23.21 -6.86
CA GLU A 80 9.34 -23.01 -8.30
C GLU A 80 10.69 -23.08 -9.03
N GLY A 81 11.81 -23.11 -8.31
CA GLY A 81 13.15 -23.14 -8.91
C GLY A 81 13.55 -21.82 -9.60
N VAL A 82 13.05 -20.70 -9.10
CA VAL A 82 13.33 -19.34 -9.61
C VAL A 82 13.92 -18.47 -8.51
N THR A 83 14.30 -17.23 -8.84
CA THR A 83 14.82 -16.29 -7.84
C THR A 83 13.70 -15.63 -7.04
N ALA A 84 14.01 -15.16 -5.83
CA ALA A 84 13.07 -14.39 -5.00
C ALA A 84 12.65 -13.10 -5.71
N GLU A 85 13.55 -12.48 -6.48
CA GLU A 85 13.25 -11.29 -7.27
C GLU A 85 12.21 -11.58 -8.36
N GLU A 86 12.33 -12.70 -9.08
CA GLU A 86 11.36 -13.11 -10.11
C GLU A 86 9.97 -13.33 -9.51
N ILE A 87 9.88 -13.93 -8.32
CA ILE A 87 8.61 -14.10 -7.59
C ILE A 87 8.01 -12.74 -7.26
N SER A 88 8.76 -11.86 -6.60
CA SER A 88 8.26 -10.56 -6.16
C SER A 88 7.84 -9.69 -7.34
N GLN A 89 8.63 -9.61 -8.41
CA GLN A 89 8.26 -8.84 -9.60
C GLN A 89 6.99 -9.36 -10.27
N ARG A 90 6.85 -10.68 -10.41
CA ARG A 90 5.64 -11.29 -10.96
C ARG A 90 4.39 -10.89 -10.19
N TYR A 91 4.41 -11.04 -8.87
CA TYR A 91 3.24 -10.77 -8.05
C TYR A 91 2.99 -9.28 -7.77
N ILE A 92 3.99 -8.41 -7.90
CA ILE A 92 3.79 -6.95 -7.97
C ILE A 92 2.95 -6.60 -9.19
N GLU A 93 3.28 -7.13 -10.37
CA GLU A 93 2.54 -6.87 -11.60
C GLU A 93 1.10 -7.41 -11.53
N GLU A 94 0.91 -8.62 -11.00
CA GLU A 94 -0.42 -9.19 -10.80
C GLU A 94 -1.24 -8.38 -9.78
N CYS A 95 -0.62 -7.92 -8.69
CA CYS A 95 -1.27 -7.05 -7.71
C CYS A 95 -1.73 -5.71 -8.32
N LYS A 96 -0.88 -5.07 -9.11
CA LYS A 96 -1.24 -3.82 -9.82
C LYS A 96 -2.39 -4.03 -10.78
N LYS A 97 -2.40 -5.14 -11.49
CA LYS A 97 -3.47 -5.53 -12.41
C LYS A 97 -4.81 -5.74 -11.68
N ASP A 98 -4.77 -6.45 -10.56
CA ASP A 98 -5.96 -6.68 -9.73
C ASP A 98 -6.49 -5.37 -9.12
N MET A 99 -5.59 -4.51 -8.64
CA MET A 99 -5.96 -3.18 -8.15
C MET A 99 -6.63 -2.32 -9.23
N ALA A 100 -6.09 -2.32 -10.44
CA ALA A 100 -6.70 -1.64 -11.58
C ALA A 100 -8.09 -2.20 -11.92
N GLY A 101 -8.26 -3.53 -11.87
CA GLY A 101 -9.53 -4.21 -12.06
C GLY A 101 -10.59 -3.86 -11.01
N MET A 102 -10.17 -3.51 -9.79
CA MET A 102 -11.04 -3.03 -8.72
C MET A 102 -11.25 -1.51 -8.74
N ASN A 103 -10.76 -0.82 -9.76
CA ASN A 103 -10.81 0.65 -9.88
C ASN A 103 -10.09 1.38 -8.73
N VAL A 104 -9.07 0.76 -8.14
CA VAL A 104 -8.19 1.37 -7.15
C VAL A 104 -7.19 2.26 -7.88
N LYS A 105 -7.11 3.52 -7.49
CA LYS A 105 -6.19 4.50 -8.09
C LYS A 105 -4.74 4.14 -7.73
N PRO A 106 -3.78 4.17 -8.68
CA PRO A 106 -2.38 3.95 -8.37
C PRO A 106 -1.87 4.85 -7.26
N ALA A 107 -1.07 4.32 -6.34
CA ALA A 107 -0.43 5.12 -5.30
C ALA A 107 0.49 6.18 -5.93
N THR A 108 0.75 7.27 -5.20
CA THR A 108 1.72 8.28 -5.62
C THR A 108 3.12 7.67 -5.71
N LYS A 109 3.45 6.79 -4.75
CA LYS A 109 4.69 6.00 -4.73
C LYS A 109 4.44 4.62 -4.15
N ASN A 110 5.05 3.61 -4.77
CA ASN A 110 5.10 2.23 -4.26
C ASN A 110 6.57 1.85 -3.98
N PRO A 111 7.15 2.23 -2.83
CA PRO A 111 8.50 1.83 -2.48
C PRO A 111 8.59 0.31 -2.30
N LEU A 112 9.73 -0.26 -2.72
CA LEU A 112 10.07 -1.65 -2.47
C LEU A 112 10.91 -1.75 -1.20
N ALA A 113 10.59 -2.69 -0.32
CA ALA A 113 11.30 -2.84 0.95
C ALA A 113 12.81 -3.03 0.73
N THR A 114 13.22 -3.81 -0.27
CA THR A 114 14.64 -4.05 -0.59
C THR A 114 15.39 -2.79 -1.05
N GLN A 115 14.70 -1.81 -1.63
CA GLN A 115 15.31 -0.59 -2.17
C GLN A 115 15.42 0.55 -1.14
N GLU A 116 14.70 0.44 -0.03
CA GLU A 116 14.64 1.49 0.98
C GLU A 116 15.48 1.17 2.23
N ILE A 117 16.20 0.04 2.25
CA ILE A 117 16.99 -0.42 3.41
C ILE A 117 18.03 0.64 3.83
N GLU A 118 18.72 1.25 2.87
CA GLU A 118 19.73 2.28 3.16
C GLU A 118 19.13 3.57 3.75
N GLY A 119 17.86 3.82 3.48
CA GLY A 119 17.13 4.99 3.99
C GLY A 119 16.50 4.79 5.36
N MET A 120 16.48 3.56 5.86
CA MET A 120 15.96 3.22 7.17
C MET A 120 17.01 3.40 8.27
#